data_fbb9a4664f6982828c6b0e57ab26637c
#
_entry.id   fbb9a4664f6982828c6b0e57ab26637c
#
_cell.length_a   1.000
_cell.length_b   1.000
_cell.length_c   1.000
_cell.angle_alpha   90.00
_cell.angle_beta   90.00
_cell.angle_gamma   90.00
#
_symmetry.space_group_name_H-M   'P 1'
#
loop_
_entity.id
_entity.type
_entity.pdbx_description
1 polymer ?
#
loop_
_entity_poly.entity_id
_entity_poly.type
_entity_poly.pdbx_seq_one_letter_code
_entity_poly.pdbx_strand_id
1 'polypeptide(L)'
;MEGKMFLETIHHVAIIVSDSDLSRDFYVNKLGFEIIRENHCPERHDYKLDLRCGDIELEIFGNKTSDLAYVDPPKRLSYPEACGLRHLAFKVANIEEVVESLEQKGISC
;
A
#
# COMPACT_ATOMS: atom_id res chain seq x y z
N MET A 1 -31.73 8.83 -18.56
CA MET A 1 -30.42 8.29 -18.88
C MET A 1 -29.74 7.81 -17.60
N GLU A 2 -29.52 6.59 -17.58
CA GLU A 2 -28.86 5.96 -16.44
C GLU A 2 -27.42 5.63 -16.80
N GLY A 3 -26.63 5.35 -15.80
CA GLY A 3 -25.32 4.82 -15.97
C GLY A 3 -24.22 5.80 -16.33
N LYS A 4 -24.53 7.07 -16.44
CA LYS A 4 -23.44 8.03 -16.68
C LYS A 4 -22.69 8.30 -15.39
N MET A 5 -21.45 7.89 -15.34
CA MET A 5 -20.59 8.06 -14.17
C MET A 5 -19.74 9.30 -14.35
N PHE A 6 -19.75 10.19 -13.37
CA PHE A 6 -18.91 11.38 -13.37
C PHE A 6 -17.49 11.08 -12.89
N LEU A 7 -17.30 10.00 -12.16
CA LEU A 7 -15.98 9.58 -11.70
C LEU A 7 -15.38 8.69 -12.78
N GLU A 8 -14.16 9.00 -13.21
CA GLU A 8 -13.54 8.30 -14.34
C GLU A 8 -12.84 7.03 -13.90
N THR A 9 -12.05 7.11 -12.81
CA THR A 9 -11.27 5.98 -12.32
C THR A 9 -10.85 6.24 -10.89
N ILE A 10 -10.19 5.26 -10.29
CA ILE A 10 -9.51 5.46 -9.02
C ILE A 10 -8.15 6.08 -9.31
N HIS A 11 -7.83 7.19 -8.67
CA HIS A 11 -6.56 7.88 -8.88
C HIS A 11 -5.48 7.33 -7.94
N HIS A 12 -5.79 7.27 -6.66
CA HIS A 12 -4.82 6.77 -5.69
C HIS A 12 -5.51 6.19 -4.46
N VAL A 13 -4.75 5.38 -3.74
CA VAL A 13 -5.13 4.82 -2.44
C VAL A 13 -4.03 5.23 -1.47
N ALA A 14 -4.40 5.61 -0.27
CA ALA A 14 -3.44 6.00 0.78
C ALA A 14 -3.51 5.03 1.93
N ILE A 15 -2.34 4.63 2.44
CA ILE A 15 -2.23 3.76 3.62
C ILE A 15 -1.26 4.38 4.62
N ILE A 16 -1.43 4.02 5.88
CA ILE A 16 -0.54 4.45 6.96
C ILE A 16 0.21 3.22 7.46
N VAL A 17 1.53 3.33 7.56
CA VAL A 17 2.38 2.22 7.99
C VAL A 17 3.19 2.61 9.20
N SER A 18 3.51 1.64 10.04
CA SER A 18 4.30 1.87 11.25
C SER A 18 5.81 1.82 11.00
N ASP A 19 6.23 1.11 9.96
CA ASP A 19 7.65 0.96 9.60
C ASP A 19 7.82 1.35 8.14
N SER A 20 8.26 2.58 7.92
CA SER A 20 8.38 3.13 6.57
C SER A 20 9.46 2.42 5.76
N ASP A 21 10.58 2.06 6.39
CA ASP A 21 11.67 1.41 5.67
C ASP A 21 11.28 0.00 5.23
N LEU A 22 10.61 -0.75 6.08
CA LEU A 22 10.12 -2.08 5.75
C LEU A 22 9.08 -2.02 4.64
N SER A 23 8.16 -1.06 4.71
CA SER A 23 7.13 -0.88 3.68
C SER A 23 7.72 -0.46 2.35
N ARG A 24 8.70 0.44 2.38
CA ARG A 24 9.40 0.86 1.16
C ARG A 24 10.07 -0.32 0.47
N ASP A 25 10.78 -1.12 1.25
CA ASP A 25 11.44 -2.33 0.71
C ASP A 25 10.42 -3.29 0.11
N PHE A 26 9.31 -3.50 0.80
CA PHE A 26 8.27 -4.41 0.34
C PHE A 26 7.68 -3.97 -0.98
N TYR A 27 7.19 -2.74 -1.06
CA TYR A 27 6.50 -2.27 -2.26
C TYR A 27 7.44 -1.99 -3.42
N VAL A 28 8.60 -1.40 -3.16
CA VAL A 28 9.53 -1.03 -4.24
C VAL A 28 10.39 -2.21 -4.68
N ASN A 29 11.09 -2.84 -3.72
CA ASN A 29 12.07 -3.87 -4.09
C ASN A 29 11.42 -5.23 -4.32
N LYS A 30 10.41 -5.60 -3.55
CA LYS A 30 9.79 -6.91 -3.66
C LYS A 30 8.63 -6.94 -4.65
N LEU A 31 7.77 -5.93 -4.62
CA LEU A 31 6.63 -5.87 -5.53
C LEU A 31 6.92 -5.12 -6.82
N GLY A 32 7.95 -4.29 -6.85
CA GLY A 32 8.37 -3.61 -8.07
C GLY A 32 7.60 -2.34 -8.41
N PHE A 33 7.00 -1.68 -7.42
CA PHE A 33 6.32 -0.41 -7.66
C PHE A 33 7.33 0.67 -7.99
N GLU A 34 6.96 1.58 -8.88
CA GLU A 34 7.82 2.70 -9.28
C GLU A 34 7.64 3.87 -8.31
N ILE A 35 8.75 4.45 -7.86
CA ILE A 35 8.72 5.64 -7.00
C ILE A 35 8.42 6.85 -7.85
N ILE A 36 7.36 7.61 -7.48
CA ILE A 36 7.02 8.87 -8.12
C ILE A 36 7.65 10.01 -7.34
N ARG A 37 7.45 10.04 -6.02
CA ARG A 37 7.96 11.07 -5.12
C ARG A 37 8.23 10.46 -3.75
N GLU A 38 9.20 11.01 -3.07
CA GLU A 38 9.51 10.60 -1.70
C GLU A 38 9.85 11.86 -0.90
N ASN A 39 9.11 12.10 0.18
CA ASN A 39 9.28 13.27 1.03
C ASN A 39 9.43 12.85 2.48
N HIS A 40 10.44 13.39 3.15
CA HIS A 40 10.67 13.14 4.54
C HIS A 40 10.84 14.48 5.26
N CYS A 41 9.99 14.74 6.24
CA CYS A 41 10.02 15.95 7.04
C CYS A 41 10.18 15.59 8.52
N PRO A 42 11.44 15.47 9.03
CA PRO A 42 11.68 15.00 10.39
C PRO A 42 11.06 15.90 11.46
N GLU A 43 10.99 17.22 11.22
CA GLU A 43 10.44 18.15 12.19
C GLU A 43 8.96 17.89 12.46
N ARG A 44 8.26 17.27 11.51
CA ARG A 44 6.85 16.95 11.66
C ARG A 44 6.62 15.46 11.86
N HIS A 45 7.67 14.68 12.03
CA HIS A 45 7.60 13.23 12.15
C HIS A 45 6.81 12.62 11.00
N ASP A 46 7.07 13.10 9.77
CA ASP A 46 6.24 12.71 8.67
C ASP A 46 7.11 12.22 7.50
N TYR A 47 6.65 11.15 6.88
CA TYR A 47 7.27 10.56 5.72
C TYR A 47 6.17 10.16 4.76
N LYS A 48 6.32 10.54 3.51
CA LYS A 48 5.36 10.23 2.46
C LYS A 48 6.08 9.67 1.26
N LEU A 49 5.61 8.53 0.78
CA LEU A 49 6.14 7.85 -0.39
C LEU A 49 5.00 7.64 -1.38
N ASP A 50 5.13 8.21 -2.57
CA ASP A 50 4.15 8.05 -3.64
C ASP A 50 4.69 7.06 -4.66
N LEU A 51 3.95 5.99 -4.87
CA LEU A 51 4.32 4.91 -5.77
C LEU A 51 3.30 4.79 -6.90
N ARG A 52 3.75 4.23 -8.03
CA ARG A 52 2.87 3.95 -9.16
C ARG A 52 2.74 2.45 -9.38
N CYS A 53 1.51 2.03 -9.56
CA CYS A 53 1.17 0.67 -9.97
C CYS A 53 0.19 0.79 -11.15
N GLY A 54 0.68 0.64 -12.39
CA GLY A 54 -0.16 0.85 -13.56
C GLY A 54 -0.67 2.29 -13.61
N ASP A 55 -1.98 2.45 -13.65
CA ASP A 55 -2.62 3.76 -13.72
C ASP A 55 -3.02 4.31 -12.35
N ILE A 56 -2.72 3.58 -11.29
CA ILE A 56 -3.12 3.97 -9.94
C ILE A 56 -1.88 4.26 -9.11
N GLU A 57 -1.97 5.26 -8.23
CA GLU A 57 -0.91 5.57 -7.28
C GLU A 57 -1.23 5.00 -5.91
N LEU A 58 -0.20 4.57 -5.22
CA LEU A 58 -0.29 4.17 -3.82
C LEU A 58 0.52 5.17 -3.01
N GLU A 59 -0.14 5.85 -2.08
CA GLU A 59 0.52 6.80 -1.18
C GLU A 59 0.74 6.14 0.17
N ILE A 60 1.99 6.13 0.61
CA ILE A 60 2.36 5.54 1.89
C ILE A 60 2.75 6.65 2.84
N PHE A 61 2.02 6.75 3.94
CA PHE A 61 2.31 7.70 5.01
C PHE A 61 2.89 6.94 6.19
N GLY A 62 3.95 7.47 6.77
CA GLY A 62 4.58 6.82 7.91
C GLY A 62 5.49 7.73 8.68
N ASN A 63 6.29 7.12 9.53
CA ASN A 63 7.26 7.81 10.35
C ASN A 63 8.53 6.96 10.37
N LYS A 64 9.67 7.59 10.09
CA LYS A 64 10.97 6.91 10.13
C LYS A 64 11.58 6.90 11.52
N THR A 65 10.97 7.60 12.46
CA THR A 65 11.41 7.59 13.86
C THR A 65 10.46 6.69 14.66
N SER A 66 10.92 6.15 15.75
CA SER A 66 10.13 5.25 16.58
C SER A 66 9.47 5.96 17.75
N ASP A 67 9.43 7.29 17.74
CA ASP A 67 8.93 8.06 18.87
C ASP A 67 7.42 8.35 18.80
N LEU A 68 6.75 7.93 17.73
CA LEU A 68 5.30 8.01 17.63
C LEU A 68 4.69 6.61 17.79
N ALA A 69 3.59 6.55 18.52
CA ALA A 69 2.84 5.31 18.67
C ALA A 69 1.80 5.21 17.56
N TYR A 70 1.73 4.05 16.94
CA TYR A 70 0.71 3.74 15.93
C TYR A 70 -0.37 2.89 16.55
N VAL A 71 -1.59 3.08 16.08
CA VAL A 71 -2.74 2.31 16.52
C VAL A 71 -3.03 1.24 15.50
N ASP A 72 -2.95 -0.01 15.91
CA ASP A 72 -3.29 -1.12 15.03
C ASP A 72 -4.80 -1.19 14.80
N PRO A 73 -5.24 -1.60 13.62
CA PRO A 73 -6.66 -1.81 13.39
C PRO A 73 -7.16 -3.00 14.21
N PRO A 74 -8.46 -3.04 14.53
CA PRO A 74 -9.00 -4.19 15.25
C PRO A 74 -8.85 -5.46 14.41
N LYS A 75 -8.68 -6.60 15.10
CA LYS A 75 -8.64 -7.88 14.42
C LYS A 75 -9.96 -8.16 13.74
N ARG A 76 -9.90 -8.74 12.57
CA ARG A 76 -11.09 -9.13 11.81
C ARG A 76 -11.24 -10.63 11.82
N LEU A 77 -12.48 -11.07 11.99
CA LEU A 77 -12.82 -12.46 11.85
C LEU A 77 -13.05 -12.82 10.38
N SER A 78 -13.52 -14.03 10.12
CA SER A 78 -13.77 -14.47 8.75
C SER A 78 -14.93 -13.73 8.09
N TYR A 79 -15.82 -13.16 8.87
CA TYR A 79 -16.90 -12.32 8.37
C TYR A 79 -16.60 -10.85 8.70
N PRO A 80 -17.15 -9.90 7.93
CA PRO A 80 -16.89 -8.48 8.19
C PRO A 80 -17.64 -7.97 9.42
N GLU A 81 -16.90 -7.62 10.47
CA GLU A 81 -17.48 -7.08 11.70
C GLU A 81 -17.04 -5.64 11.98
N ALA A 82 -16.01 -5.15 11.28
CA ALA A 82 -15.54 -3.77 11.43
C ALA A 82 -15.67 -3.04 10.11
N CYS A 83 -16.31 -1.89 10.13
CA CYS A 83 -16.45 -1.07 8.92
C CYS A 83 -15.12 -0.49 8.49
N GLY A 84 -14.88 -0.41 7.21
CA GLY A 84 -13.68 0.15 6.64
C GLY A 84 -13.15 -0.66 5.48
N LEU A 85 -11.92 -0.39 5.08
CA LEU A 85 -11.28 -1.11 3.99
C LEU A 85 -10.97 -2.53 4.45
N ARG A 86 -11.40 -3.52 3.66
CA ARG A 86 -11.13 -4.92 3.98
C ARG A 86 -9.80 -5.38 3.42
N HIS A 87 -9.55 -5.11 2.15
CA HIS A 87 -8.29 -5.47 1.50
C HIS A 87 -8.09 -4.66 0.23
N LEU A 88 -6.88 -4.70 -0.28
CA LEU A 88 -6.51 -4.12 -1.55
C LEU A 88 -6.03 -5.28 -2.45
N ALA A 89 -6.56 -5.37 -3.65
CA ALA A 89 -6.23 -6.44 -4.57
C ALA A 89 -5.57 -5.89 -5.82
N PHE A 90 -4.60 -6.63 -6.34
CA PHE A 90 -3.91 -6.29 -7.57
C PHE A 90 -4.19 -7.34 -8.63
N LYS A 91 -4.45 -6.89 -9.84
CA LYS A 91 -4.62 -7.80 -10.97
C LYS A 91 -3.25 -8.14 -11.55
N VAL A 92 -3.03 -9.41 -11.82
CA VAL A 92 -1.80 -9.88 -12.44
C VAL A 92 -2.14 -10.72 -13.67
N ALA A 93 -1.19 -10.80 -14.61
CA ALA A 93 -1.40 -11.59 -15.83
C ALA A 93 -1.28 -13.08 -15.57
N ASN A 94 -0.33 -13.48 -14.70
CA ASN A 94 -0.07 -14.88 -14.42
C ASN A 94 0.24 -15.04 -12.94
N ILE A 95 -0.72 -15.58 -12.19
CA ILE A 95 -0.60 -15.69 -10.74
C ILE A 95 0.52 -16.64 -10.32
N GLU A 96 0.76 -17.70 -11.07
CA GLU A 96 1.80 -18.67 -10.72
C GLU A 96 3.18 -18.05 -10.83
N GLU A 97 3.44 -17.25 -11.86
CA GLU A 97 4.71 -16.54 -12.00
C GLU A 97 4.91 -15.53 -10.89
N VAL A 98 3.85 -14.82 -10.50
CA VAL A 98 3.94 -13.84 -9.42
C VAL A 98 4.23 -14.52 -8.10
N VAL A 99 3.54 -15.60 -7.78
CA VAL A 99 3.76 -16.35 -6.55
C VAL A 99 5.19 -16.87 -6.49
N GLU A 100 5.70 -17.44 -7.58
CA GLU A 100 7.08 -17.94 -7.63
C GLU A 100 8.07 -16.79 -7.40
N SER A 101 7.87 -15.66 -8.06
CA SER A 101 8.74 -14.50 -7.90
C SER A 101 8.76 -13.99 -6.46
N LEU A 102 7.59 -13.91 -5.84
CA LEU A 102 7.49 -13.42 -4.46
C LEU A 102 8.13 -14.38 -3.48
N GLU A 103 7.94 -15.69 -3.68
CA GLU A 103 8.55 -16.68 -2.82
C GLU A 103 10.07 -16.65 -2.91
N GLN A 104 10.63 -16.42 -4.10
CA GLN A 104 12.08 -16.23 -4.26
C GLN A 104 12.59 -15.00 -3.53
N LYS A 105 11.74 -14.01 -3.30
CA LYS A 105 12.08 -12.79 -2.58
C LYS A 105 11.77 -12.89 -1.08
N GLY A 106 11.40 -14.07 -0.61
CA GLY A 106 11.16 -14.32 0.79
C GLY A 106 9.76 -14.02 1.27
N ILE A 107 8.81 -13.82 0.36
CA ILE A 107 7.42 -13.58 0.72
C ILE A 107 6.67 -14.91 0.64
N SER A 108 6.05 -15.28 1.76
CA SER A 108 5.23 -16.49 1.82
C SER A 108 3.85 -16.20 1.24
N CYS A 109 3.42 -16.98 0.29
CA CYS A 109 2.11 -16.81 -0.35
C CYS A 109 1.11 -17.90 0.05
#